data_db2fac474ab1d690b8f6f11124d9c3b3
#
_entry.id   db2fac474ab1d690b8f6f11124d9c3b3
#
_cell.length_a   1.000
_cell.length_b   1.000
_cell.length_c   1.000
_cell.angle_alpha   90.00
_cell.angle_beta   90.00
_cell.angle_gamma   90.00
#
_symmetry.space_group_name_H-M   'P 1'
#
loop_
_entity.id
_entity.type
_entity.pdbx_description
1 polymer ?
#
loop_
_entity_poly.entity_id
_entity_poly.type
_entity_poly.pdbx_seq_one_letter_code
_entity_poly.pdbx_strand_id
1 'polypeptide(L)'
;MKNKYQHIQNSKSNIDTINSWQDFQFSHPERTIRLGTSFSGIGAIEHSFHRLGLKCQIQFAGDIDENCKKAYFANYPITEQRWHSDVHNFDATKYDGEIDLLVGGAPCQAFSLRGKHGGFEDTRGTLFREFARIVKECRPKVFIFENVKGMLSHDKGRTWQVIKETFENYCDYDIYYQVLNGKDYGIPQSRERLYCIGFREETEFKYPCPIQLKKTVYDYLQNDFDTKYLLKQKGVNFITRSINHEKSYTQVNGDIMLCQKRNQQFNWHGDFVFHPKLKSDSCTPEKDVCLHRVSDYEEDYYLSQSPERYALTAMTDSIAHMEKVAKKDVDVRYGRFRKFTPRECLRMMGFDDTFKIVVSDTETYRQAGNSIIVDVLMALLRQMDITKYGV
;
A
#
# COMPACT_ATOMS: atom_id res chain seq x y z
N MET A 1 35.20 -3.82 11.42
CA MET A 1 33.82 -3.51 11.03
C MET A 1 33.50 -4.29 9.78
N LYS A 2 32.72 -5.37 9.89
CA LYS A 2 32.35 -6.22 8.74
C LYS A 2 31.19 -5.57 8.00
N ASN A 3 31.34 -5.39 6.70
CA ASN A 3 30.34 -4.86 5.80
C ASN A 3 29.10 -5.79 5.76
N LYS A 4 28.04 -5.47 6.50
CA LYS A 4 26.79 -6.26 6.59
C LYS A 4 25.78 -5.95 5.46
N TYR A 5 26.21 -5.24 4.39
CA TYR A 5 25.29 -4.77 3.35
C TYR A 5 25.36 -5.68 2.13
N GLN A 6 24.39 -6.60 2.00
CA GLN A 6 24.14 -7.29 0.75
C GLN A 6 23.07 -6.54 -0.05
N HIS A 7 23.51 -5.82 -1.08
CA HIS A 7 22.65 -5.48 -2.22
C HIS A 7 22.37 -6.77 -2.97
N ILE A 8 21.25 -7.41 -2.71
CA ILE A 8 20.78 -8.51 -3.55
C ILE A 8 20.16 -7.90 -4.78
N GLN A 9 20.94 -7.81 -5.86
CA GLN A 9 20.43 -7.66 -7.21
C GLN A 9 19.65 -8.94 -7.56
N ASN A 10 18.42 -8.77 -8.05
CA ASN A 10 17.57 -9.86 -8.53
C ASN A 10 18.26 -10.67 -9.62
N SER A 11 18.89 -11.77 -9.26
CA SER A 11 19.22 -12.84 -10.19
C SER A 11 18.00 -13.78 -10.28
N LYS A 12 17.39 -13.84 -11.45
CA LYS A 12 16.46 -14.91 -11.84
C LYS A 12 17.24 -16.21 -11.89
N SER A 13 17.23 -16.99 -10.81
CA SER A 13 17.68 -18.39 -10.86
C SER A 13 17.09 -19.18 -9.68
N ASN A 14 16.38 -20.25 -10.02
CA ASN A 14 15.96 -21.37 -9.19
C ASN A 14 15.07 -21.05 -7.99
N ILE A 15 13.75 -21.17 -8.21
CA ILE A 15 12.75 -21.36 -7.15
C ILE A 15 12.89 -22.84 -6.70
N ASP A 16 13.97 -23.15 -6.00
CA ASP A 16 14.05 -24.35 -5.19
C ASP A 16 13.32 -24.06 -3.89
N THR A 17 12.38 -24.91 -3.54
CA THR A 17 11.63 -25.12 -2.29
C THR A 17 12.13 -24.31 -1.08
N ILE A 18 12.12 -22.99 -1.18
CA ILE A 18 12.32 -22.10 -0.05
C ILE A 18 10.99 -22.07 0.69
N ASN A 19 10.98 -22.49 1.95
CA ASN A 19 9.82 -22.37 2.81
C ASN A 19 9.22 -20.97 2.67
N SER A 20 8.03 -20.88 2.09
CA SER A 20 7.32 -19.63 1.96
C SER A 20 7.10 -19.05 3.35
N TRP A 21 7.22 -17.70 3.51
CA TRP A 21 6.86 -17.06 4.78
C TRP A 21 5.44 -17.45 5.24
N GLN A 22 4.58 -17.89 4.33
CA GLN A 22 3.23 -18.38 4.62
C GLN A 22 3.23 -19.68 5.42
N ASP A 23 4.29 -20.49 5.30
CA ASP A 23 4.42 -21.79 5.96
C ASP A 23 5.09 -21.69 7.34
N PHE A 24 5.67 -20.52 7.68
CA PHE A 24 6.27 -20.31 9.00
C PHE A 24 5.22 -20.41 10.10
N GLN A 25 5.51 -21.25 11.10
CA GLN A 25 4.71 -21.36 12.31
C GLN A 25 5.28 -20.45 13.39
N PHE A 26 4.41 -19.80 14.13
CA PHE A 26 4.80 -19.00 15.29
C PHE A 26 5.24 -19.92 16.43
N SER A 27 6.37 -19.58 17.09
CA SER A 27 6.89 -20.38 18.20
C SER A 27 5.98 -20.33 19.44
N HIS A 28 5.32 -19.20 19.68
CA HIS A 28 4.52 -18.92 20.86
C HIS A 28 3.20 -18.24 20.49
N PRO A 29 2.30 -18.90 19.73
CA PRO A 29 1.05 -18.28 19.26
C PRO A 29 0.08 -17.90 20.38
N GLU A 30 0.29 -18.42 21.59
CA GLU A 30 -0.49 -18.11 22.80
C GLU A 30 -0.14 -16.76 23.41
N ARG A 31 1.06 -16.23 23.14
CA ARG A 31 1.55 -14.97 23.72
C ARG A 31 0.81 -13.75 23.16
N THR A 32 0.75 -12.73 24.00
CA THR A 32 0.16 -11.42 23.63
C THR A 32 1.27 -10.45 23.30
N ILE A 33 1.17 -9.76 22.18
CA ILE A 33 2.13 -8.72 21.77
C ILE A 33 1.64 -7.36 22.26
N ARG A 34 2.48 -6.67 23.04
CA ARG A 34 2.22 -5.29 23.46
C ARG A 34 2.62 -4.36 22.33
N LEU A 35 1.60 -3.79 21.68
CA LEU A 35 1.74 -3.01 20.46
C LEU A 35 1.64 -1.50 20.74
N GLY A 36 2.63 -0.74 20.25
CA GLY A 36 2.56 0.71 20.12
C GLY A 36 2.52 1.10 18.63
N THR A 37 1.72 2.10 18.28
CA THR A 37 1.71 2.62 16.92
C THR A 37 1.66 4.16 16.90
N SER A 38 2.35 4.76 15.94
CA SER A 38 2.29 6.20 15.65
C SER A 38 2.15 6.41 14.16
N PHE A 39 1.43 7.45 13.76
CA PHE A 39 0.96 7.60 12.38
C PHE A 39 0.13 6.39 11.98
N SER A 40 -0.73 5.95 12.90
CA SER A 40 -1.42 4.66 12.88
C SER A 40 -2.39 4.52 11.71
N GLY A 41 -2.87 5.64 11.15
CA GLY A 41 -3.83 5.65 10.07
C GLY A 41 -5.09 4.87 10.46
N ILE A 42 -5.40 3.84 9.67
CA ILE A 42 -6.55 2.96 9.91
C ILE A 42 -6.20 1.60 10.51
N GLY A 43 -4.96 1.45 11.05
CA GLY A 43 -4.59 0.25 11.80
C GLY A 43 -4.19 -0.95 10.93
N ALA A 44 -3.27 -0.76 9.98
CA ALA A 44 -2.82 -1.85 9.12
C ALA A 44 -2.10 -2.97 9.89
N ILE A 45 -1.31 -2.62 10.93
CA ILE A 45 -0.61 -3.61 11.73
C ILE A 45 -1.58 -4.37 12.65
N GLU A 46 -2.55 -3.69 13.25
CA GLU A 46 -3.60 -4.29 14.05
C GLU A 46 -4.42 -5.28 13.20
N HIS A 47 -4.72 -4.89 11.95
CA HIS A 47 -5.39 -5.77 11.00
C HIS A 47 -4.55 -6.98 10.62
N SER A 48 -3.22 -6.82 10.57
CA SER A 48 -2.29 -7.95 10.35
C SER A 48 -2.36 -8.96 11.49
N PHE A 49 -2.39 -8.52 12.74
CA PHE A 49 -2.59 -9.39 13.89
C PHE A 49 -3.92 -10.13 13.83
N HIS A 50 -5.00 -9.41 13.53
CA HIS A 50 -6.33 -10.00 13.36
C HIS A 50 -6.32 -11.12 12.29
N ARG A 51 -5.77 -10.85 11.10
CA ARG A 51 -5.71 -11.83 10.01
C ARG A 51 -4.77 -13.02 10.30
N LEU A 52 -3.74 -12.82 11.10
CA LEU A 52 -2.83 -13.88 11.55
C LEU A 52 -3.41 -14.70 12.71
N GLY A 53 -4.51 -14.28 13.33
CA GLY A 53 -5.09 -14.90 14.52
C GLY A 53 -4.21 -14.75 15.77
N LEU A 54 -3.34 -13.74 15.79
CA LEU A 54 -2.45 -13.46 16.93
C LEU A 54 -3.09 -12.48 17.91
N LYS A 55 -2.74 -12.64 19.19
CA LYS A 55 -3.18 -11.72 20.24
C LYS A 55 -2.27 -10.49 20.25
N CYS A 56 -2.89 -9.29 20.19
CA CYS A 56 -2.16 -8.06 20.46
C CYS A 56 -2.93 -7.20 21.47
N GLN A 57 -2.18 -6.50 22.32
CA GLN A 57 -2.70 -5.50 23.25
C GLN A 57 -2.16 -4.14 22.83
N ILE A 58 -3.05 -3.28 22.35
CA ILE A 58 -2.70 -1.91 21.93
C ILE A 58 -2.38 -1.12 23.21
N GLN A 59 -1.12 -0.77 23.41
CA GLN A 59 -0.67 0.07 24.51
C GLN A 59 -0.91 1.54 24.21
N PHE A 60 -0.60 1.97 23.00
CA PHE A 60 -0.98 3.27 22.46
C PHE A 60 -1.09 3.23 20.93
N ALA A 61 -1.88 4.14 20.40
CA ALA A 61 -1.95 4.43 18.97
C ALA A 61 -2.19 5.92 18.76
N GLY A 62 -1.88 6.44 17.57
CA GLY A 62 -2.14 7.85 17.30
C GLY A 62 -2.02 8.26 15.85
N ASP A 63 -2.88 9.21 15.48
CA ASP A 63 -2.87 9.89 14.19
C ASP A 63 -3.52 11.26 14.35
N ILE A 64 -3.07 12.25 13.57
CA ILE A 64 -3.63 13.61 13.60
C ILE A 64 -4.98 13.70 12.87
N ASP A 65 -5.29 12.76 11.98
CA ASP A 65 -6.51 12.76 11.19
C ASP A 65 -7.69 12.16 11.99
N GLU A 66 -8.67 12.99 12.32
CA GLU A 66 -9.86 12.59 13.07
C GLU A 66 -10.69 11.51 12.33
N ASN A 67 -10.64 11.43 11.00
CA ASN A 67 -11.31 10.37 10.26
C ASN A 67 -10.55 9.04 10.42
N CYS A 68 -9.21 9.09 10.52
CA CYS A 68 -8.42 7.93 10.89
C CYS A 68 -8.75 7.45 12.30
N LYS A 69 -8.83 8.36 13.28
CA LYS A 69 -9.28 8.04 14.64
C LYS A 69 -10.64 7.35 14.67
N LYS A 70 -11.64 7.90 13.97
CA LYS A 70 -12.98 7.30 13.87
C LYS A 70 -12.94 5.88 13.31
N ALA A 71 -12.21 5.68 12.22
CA ALA A 71 -12.06 4.36 11.61
C ALA A 71 -11.33 3.39 12.54
N TYR A 72 -10.26 3.84 13.19
CA TYR A 72 -9.47 3.04 14.12
C TYR A 72 -10.30 2.55 15.32
N PHE A 73 -11.04 3.46 15.99
CA PHE A 73 -11.90 3.15 17.14
C PHE A 73 -13.08 2.24 16.78
N ALA A 74 -13.57 2.29 15.54
CA ALA A 74 -14.63 1.41 15.07
C ALA A 74 -14.16 -0.03 14.84
N ASN A 75 -12.85 -0.23 14.66
CA ASN A 75 -12.29 -1.52 14.25
C ASN A 75 -11.44 -2.19 15.32
N TYR A 76 -10.86 -1.43 16.27
CA TYR A 76 -9.92 -1.98 17.25
C TYR A 76 -10.24 -1.57 18.66
N PRO A 77 -9.99 -2.45 19.65
CA PRO A 77 -10.27 -2.16 21.06
C PRO A 77 -9.21 -1.21 21.63
N ILE A 78 -9.49 0.08 21.62
CA ILE A 78 -8.67 1.12 22.19
C ILE A 78 -9.51 2.10 23.00
N THR A 79 -8.91 2.77 24.00
CA THR A 79 -9.54 3.83 24.79
C THR A 79 -8.93 5.18 24.44
N GLU A 80 -9.65 6.27 24.77
CA GLU A 80 -9.15 7.64 24.55
C GLU A 80 -7.81 7.91 25.24
N GLN A 81 -7.59 7.31 26.41
CA GLN A 81 -6.34 7.47 27.18
C GLN A 81 -5.12 6.86 26.48
N ARG A 82 -5.34 5.92 25.57
CA ARG A 82 -4.30 5.25 24.78
C ARG A 82 -4.14 5.84 23.38
N TRP A 83 -4.97 6.83 23.04
CA TRP A 83 -4.88 7.53 21.77
C TRP A 83 -4.15 8.85 21.90
N HIS A 84 -3.22 9.16 20.99
CA HIS A 84 -2.61 10.46 20.86
C HIS A 84 -2.92 11.07 19.49
N SER A 85 -3.47 12.29 19.44
CA SER A 85 -3.80 12.98 18.19
C SER A 85 -2.61 13.75 17.63
N ASP A 86 -1.68 14.21 18.49
CA ASP A 86 -0.48 14.93 18.08
C ASP A 86 0.76 14.25 18.68
N VAL A 87 1.59 13.75 17.80
CA VAL A 87 2.82 13.05 18.16
C VAL A 87 3.81 13.93 18.92
N HIS A 88 3.80 15.27 18.70
CA HIS A 88 4.69 16.21 19.39
C HIS A 88 4.38 16.32 20.89
N ASN A 89 3.13 16.12 21.27
CA ASN A 89 2.67 16.20 22.66
C ASN A 89 2.61 14.82 23.33
N PHE A 90 3.00 13.74 22.63
CA PHE A 90 2.93 12.40 23.17
C PHE A 90 4.17 12.08 24.01
N ASP A 91 3.96 11.76 25.28
CA ASP A 91 4.98 11.27 26.20
C ASP A 91 5.03 9.73 26.15
N ALA A 92 6.06 9.18 25.50
CA ALA A 92 6.27 7.75 25.39
C ALA A 92 7.10 7.15 26.52
N THR A 93 7.68 7.98 27.43
CA THR A 93 8.52 7.49 28.53
C THR A 93 7.77 6.57 29.49
N LYS A 94 6.46 6.80 29.67
CA LYS A 94 5.59 5.95 30.50
C LYS A 94 5.43 4.51 30.00
N TYR A 95 5.88 4.23 28.75
CA TYR A 95 5.86 2.89 28.15
C TYR A 95 7.26 2.29 28.04
N ASP A 96 8.26 2.83 28.75
CA ASP A 96 9.64 2.36 28.72
C ASP A 96 9.72 0.85 29.05
N GLY A 97 10.22 0.04 28.09
CA GLY A 97 10.29 -1.41 28.20
C GLY A 97 8.97 -2.17 28.11
N GLU A 98 7.83 -1.46 27.98
CA GLU A 98 6.50 -2.06 27.95
C GLU A 98 6.00 -2.38 26.53
N ILE A 99 6.76 -2.06 25.50
CA ILE A 99 6.39 -2.28 24.08
C ILE A 99 7.21 -3.42 23.49
N ASP A 100 6.52 -4.43 22.99
CA ASP A 100 7.16 -5.52 22.26
C ASP A 100 7.40 -5.15 20.79
N LEU A 101 6.39 -4.50 20.16
CA LEU A 101 6.47 -4.02 18.79
C LEU A 101 5.98 -2.58 18.70
N LEU A 102 6.79 -1.70 18.08
CA LEU A 102 6.39 -0.35 17.68
C LEU A 102 6.34 -0.26 16.16
N VAL A 103 5.24 0.25 15.58
CA VAL A 103 5.11 0.44 14.13
C VAL A 103 4.76 1.88 13.83
N GLY A 104 5.38 2.46 12.78
CA GLY A 104 5.03 3.78 12.30
C GLY A 104 5.55 4.06 10.90
N GLY A 105 4.86 4.98 10.23
CA GLY A 105 5.20 5.48 8.90
C GLY A 105 5.12 6.99 8.88
N ALA A 106 6.14 7.68 9.43
CA ALA A 106 6.16 9.13 9.45
C ALA A 106 6.09 9.70 8.02
N PRO A 107 5.15 10.61 7.71
CA PRO A 107 5.06 11.20 6.39
C PRO A 107 6.38 11.83 5.94
N CYS A 108 6.77 11.57 4.70
CA CYS A 108 7.92 12.21 4.07
C CYS A 108 7.57 13.68 3.74
N GLN A 109 7.48 14.52 4.76
CA GLN A 109 7.51 15.97 4.54
C GLN A 109 8.96 16.37 4.29
N ALA A 110 9.15 17.31 3.34
CA ALA A 110 10.47 17.72 2.88
C ALA A 110 11.44 17.88 4.06
N PHE A 111 12.43 16.99 4.12
CA PHE A 111 13.60 17.18 4.95
C PHE A 111 14.34 18.41 4.40
N SER A 112 14.07 19.60 4.93
CA SER A 112 14.91 20.75 4.63
C SER A 112 16.20 20.62 5.46
N LEU A 113 17.14 19.84 4.94
CA LEU A 113 18.50 19.80 5.48
C LEU A 113 19.19 21.16 5.21
N ARG A 114 18.82 22.18 5.99
CA ARG A 114 19.52 23.47 6.04
C ARG A 114 20.60 23.39 7.13
N GLY A 115 21.73 22.75 6.83
CA GLY A 115 22.85 22.71 7.76
C GLY A 115 24.06 22.01 7.15
N LYS A 116 25.26 22.42 7.49
CA LYS A 116 26.54 21.87 7.01
C LYS A 116 27.02 20.64 7.77
N HIS A 117 26.31 20.19 8.81
CA HIS A 117 26.69 19.08 9.69
C HIS A 117 25.55 18.12 9.82
N GLY A 118 25.63 16.99 9.09
CA GLY A 118 24.64 15.90 9.15
C GLY A 118 24.57 15.25 10.54
N GLY A 119 23.36 14.97 11.01
CA GLY A 119 23.10 14.29 12.26
C GLY A 119 21.66 14.43 12.72
N PHE A 120 21.30 13.82 13.85
CA PHE A 120 19.96 13.88 14.44
C PHE A 120 19.46 15.31 14.65
N GLU A 121 20.36 16.27 14.94
CA GLU A 121 20.03 17.68 15.10
C GLU A 121 19.46 18.34 13.83
N ASP A 122 19.85 17.84 12.64
CA ASP A 122 19.34 18.36 11.36
C ASP A 122 17.91 17.91 11.04
N THR A 123 17.37 16.94 11.79
CA THR A 123 15.99 16.46 11.65
C THR A 123 15.00 17.23 12.53
N ARG A 124 15.45 18.25 13.27
CA ARG A 124 14.61 19.06 14.15
C ARG A 124 13.35 19.57 13.43
N GLY A 125 12.19 19.32 14.05
CA GLY A 125 10.88 19.71 13.52
C GLY A 125 10.31 18.77 12.45
N THR A 126 10.95 17.63 12.17
CA THR A 126 10.41 16.62 11.27
C THR A 126 9.61 15.56 12.04
N LEU A 127 8.58 14.99 11.39
CA LEU A 127 7.80 13.89 11.97
C LEU A 127 8.62 12.61 12.14
N PHE A 128 9.69 12.44 11.35
CA PHE A 128 10.67 11.36 11.56
C PHE A 128 11.36 11.47 12.92
N ARG A 129 11.76 12.70 13.33
CA ARG A 129 12.39 12.92 14.63
C ARG A 129 11.46 12.51 15.77
N GLU A 130 10.17 12.79 15.64
CA GLU A 130 9.19 12.39 16.65
C GLU A 130 9.06 10.86 16.74
N PHE A 131 9.08 10.16 15.61
CA PHE A 131 9.11 8.70 15.62
C PHE A 131 10.39 8.18 16.31
N ALA A 132 11.55 8.71 15.96
CA ALA A 132 12.82 8.32 16.58
C ALA A 132 12.85 8.65 18.09
N ARG A 133 12.24 9.77 18.52
CA ARG A 133 12.07 10.10 19.94
C ARG A 133 11.24 9.04 20.66
N ILE A 134 10.10 8.66 20.08
CA ILE A 134 9.23 7.61 20.65
C ILE A 134 10.00 6.28 20.76
N VAL A 135 10.74 5.88 19.70
CA VAL A 135 11.60 4.67 19.76
C VAL A 135 12.58 4.76 20.93
N LYS A 136 13.24 5.92 21.11
CA LYS A 136 14.21 6.14 22.20
C LYS A 136 13.59 6.14 23.58
N GLU A 137 12.38 6.69 23.71
CA GLU A 137 11.67 6.82 24.99
C GLU A 137 11.05 5.50 25.45
N CYS A 138 10.33 4.78 24.57
CA CYS A 138 9.64 3.56 24.97
C CYS A 138 10.48 2.28 24.79
N ARG A 139 11.62 2.36 24.13
CA ARG A 139 12.59 1.27 23.92
C ARG A 139 11.92 -0.07 23.54
N PRO A 140 11.14 -0.14 22.43
CA PRO A 140 10.47 -1.38 22.05
C PRO A 140 11.47 -2.50 21.79
N LYS A 141 11.05 -3.77 21.93
CA LYS A 141 11.94 -4.90 21.58
C LYS A 141 12.24 -4.90 20.08
N VAL A 142 11.23 -4.57 19.27
CA VAL A 142 11.32 -4.45 17.80
C VAL A 142 10.57 -3.20 17.37
N PHE A 143 11.08 -2.49 16.35
CA PHE A 143 10.29 -1.50 15.64
C PHE A 143 10.25 -1.77 14.14
N ILE A 144 9.17 -1.33 13.48
CA ILE A 144 9.01 -1.28 12.02
C ILE A 144 8.75 0.18 11.62
N PHE A 145 9.65 0.75 10.81
CA PHE A 145 9.48 2.06 10.19
C PHE A 145 9.25 1.89 8.69
N GLU A 146 8.08 2.33 8.21
CA GLU A 146 7.73 2.27 6.77
C GLU A 146 7.84 3.64 6.13
N ASN A 147 8.31 3.69 4.86
CA ASN A 147 8.31 4.92 4.08
C ASN A 147 8.30 4.63 2.56
N VAL A 148 8.20 5.68 1.76
CA VAL A 148 8.29 5.57 0.31
C VAL A 148 9.71 5.18 -0.13
N LYS A 149 9.83 4.37 -1.21
CA LYS A 149 11.13 3.97 -1.79
C LYS A 149 12.04 5.18 -2.08
N GLY A 150 11.44 6.31 -2.50
CA GLY A 150 12.18 7.54 -2.81
C GLY A 150 13.01 8.10 -1.64
N MET A 151 12.73 7.69 -0.40
CA MET A 151 13.52 8.06 0.77
C MET A 151 15.00 7.68 0.63
N LEU A 152 15.30 6.54 0.00
CA LEU A 152 16.67 6.06 -0.20
C LEU A 152 17.51 6.96 -1.13
N SER A 153 16.86 7.61 -2.09
CA SER A 153 17.54 8.49 -3.06
C SER A 153 17.36 9.99 -2.77
N HIS A 154 16.50 10.32 -1.80
CA HIS A 154 16.23 11.71 -1.43
C HIS A 154 17.53 12.40 -1.01
N ASP A 155 17.73 13.63 -1.54
CA ASP A 155 18.92 14.43 -1.30
C ASP A 155 20.24 13.64 -1.53
N LYS A 156 20.32 12.93 -2.65
CA LYS A 156 21.47 12.08 -3.03
C LYS A 156 21.80 11.01 -1.97
N GLY A 157 20.79 10.50 -1.26
CA GLY A 157 20.94 9.47 -0.22
C GLY A 157 21.25 10.02 1.18
N ARG A 158 21.49 11.31 1.34
CA ARG A 158 21.84 11.91 2.65
C ARG A 158 20.73 11.75 3.67
N THR A 159 19.49 11.92 3.24
CA THR A 159 18.33 11.74 4.13
C THR A 159 18.28 10.35 4.75
N TRP A 160 18.47 9.32 3.94
CA TRP A 160 18.51 7.95 4.43
C TRP A 160 19.69 7.69 5.39
N GLN A 161 20.84 8.25 5.07
CA GLN A 161 22.02 8.14 5.93
C GLN A 161 21.75 8.71 7.34
N VAL A 162 21.12 9.88 7.43
CA VAL A 162 20.74 10.50 8.72
C VAL A 162 19.72 9.63 9.47
N ILE A 163 18.71 9.10 8.78
CA ILE A 163 17.72 8.20 9.39
C ILE A 163 18.38 6.96 9.97
N LYS A 164 19.27 6.34 9.20
CA LYS A 164 20.02 5.17 9.58
C LYS A 164 20.88 5.44 10.82
N GLU A 165 21.72 6.47 10.80
CA GLU A 165 22.58 6.87 11.91
C GLU A 165 21.75 7.21 13.16
N THR A 166 20.55 7.79 13.00
CA THR A 166 19.65 8.07 14.10
C THR A 166 19.19 6.78 14.77
N PHE A 167 18.77 5.79 14.01
CA PHE A 167 18.32 4.52 14.59
C PHE A 167 19.47 3.73 15.20
N GLU A 168 20.64 3.69 14.56
CA GLU A 168 21.81 2.94 15.02
C GLU A 168 22.47 3.61 16.24
N ASN A 169 22.75 4.93 16.20
CA ASN A 169 23.57 5.59 17.19
C ASN A 169 22.77 6.33 18.27
N TYR A 170 21.66 7.01 17.89
CA TYR A 170 20.84 7.73 18.85
C TYR A 170 19.85 6.82 19.56
N CYS A 171 19.18 5.94 18.81
CA CYS A 171 18.22 4.98 19.38
C CYS A 171 18.87 3.73 19.94
N ASP A 172 20.05 3.34 19.46
CA ASP A 172 20.82 2.15 19.84
C ASP A 172 20.13 0.84 19.45
N TYR A 173 19.85 0.70 18.12
CA TYR A 173 19.20 -0.48 17.54
C TYR A 173 20.06 -1.08 16.42
N ASP A 174 20.07 -2.41 16.32
CA ASP A 174 20.55 -3.13 15.14
C ASP A 174 19.45 -3.07 14.07
N ILE A 175 19.73 -2.46 12.88
CA ILE A 175 18.71 -2.22 11.87
C ILE A 175 18.94 -2.99 10.59
N TYR A 176 17.85 -3.40 9.98
CA TYR A 176 17.76 -3.99 8.65
C TYR A 176 16.80 -3.17 7.82
N TYR A 177 17.09 -2.99 6.52
CA TYR A 177 16.17 -2.26 5.64
C TYR A 177 16.14 -2.84 4.23
N GLN A 178 14.95 -2.88 3.65
CA GLN A 178 14.71 -3.36 2.29
C GLN A 178 13.48 -2.69 1.68
N VAL A 179 13.46 -2.56 0.35
CA VAL A 179 12.27 -2.18 -0.40
C VAL A 179 11.47 -3.43 -0.73
N LEU A 180 10.20 -3.47 -0.29
CA LEU A 180 9.28 -4.55 -0.57
C LEU A 180 8.15 -4.04 -1.47
N ASN A 181 7.62 -4.91 -2.34
CA ASN A 181 6.52 -4.59 -3.24
C ASN A 181 5.29 -5.45 -2.90
N GLY A 182 4.13 -4.85 -2.74
CA GLY A 182 2.90 -5.55 -2.37
C GLY A 182 2.56 -6.76 -3.23
N LYS A 183 2.84 -6.69 -4.54
CA LYS A 183 2.62 -7.81 -5.47
C LYS A 183 3.44 -9.06 -5.14
N ASP A 184 4.57 -8.89 -4.48
CA ASP A 184 5.48 -9.96 -4.10
C ASP A 184 5.04 -10.66 -2.80
N TYR A 185 3.97 -10.15 -2.16
CA TYR A 185 3.42 -10.63 -0.88
C TYR A 185 1.93 -10.97 -0.93
N GLY A 186 1.36 -11.13 -2.12
CA GLY A 186 0.00 -11.66 -2.31
C GLY A 186 -1.08 -10.64 -2.65
N ILE A 187 -0.75 -9.34 -2.69
CA ILE A 187 -1.68 -8.29 -3.11
C ILE A 187 -1.37 -7.84 -4.54
N PRO A 188 -2.30 -7.92 -5.49
CA PRO A 188 -2.05 -7.53 -6.88
C PRO A 188 -1.98 -6.00 -7.04
N GLN A 189 -1.05 -5.38 -6.31
CA GLN A 189 -0.75 -3.94 -6.38
C GLN A 189 0.75 -3.72 -6.46
N SER A 190 1.21 -2.96 -7.46
CA SER A 190 2.60 -2.53 -7.58
C SER A 190 2.85 -1.34 -6.66
N ARG A 191 3.11 -1.63 -5.38
CA ARG A 191 3.38 -0.64 -4.32
C ARG A 191 4.69 -0.95 -3.64
N GLU A 192 5.75 -0.25 -4.06
CA GLU A 192 7.07 -0.36 -3.45
C GLU A 192 7.19 0.57 -2.25
N ARG A 193 7.62 0.01 -1.11
CA ARG A 193 7.85 0.75 0.14
C ARG A 193 9.14 0.29 0.79
N LEU A 194 9.83 1.24 1.41
CA LEU A 194 10.97 0.97 2.28
C LEU A 194 10.45 0.51 3.63
N TYR A 195 10.95 -0.61 4.11
CA TYR A 195 10.75 -1.09 5.47
C TYR A 195 12.09 -1.12 6.18
N CYS A 196 12.17 -0.46 7.31
CA CYS A 196 13.30 -0.53 8.22
C CYS A 196 12.83 -1.19 9.52
N ILE A 197 13.51 -2.27 9.90
CA ILE A 197 13.21 -3.03 11.12
C ILE A 197 14.40 -2.85 12.05
N GLY A 198 14.15 -2.43 13.28
CA GLY A 198 15.16 -2.33 14.31
C GLY A 198 14.91 -3.32 15.42
N PHE A 199 15.95 -4.01 15.84
CA PHE A 199 15.96 -4.90 16.99
C PHE A 199 16.79 -4.27 18.11
N ARG A 200 16.24 -4.25 19.33
CA ARG A 200 16.96 -3.74 20.50
C ARG A 200 18.13 -4.64 20.91
N GLU A 201 17.97 -5.94 20.69
CA GLU A 201 19.01 -6.95 20.94
C GLU A 201 19.58 -7.42 19.62
N GLU A 202 20.86 -7.78 19.57
CA GLU A 202 21.52 -8.29 18.36
C GLU A 202 20.75 -9.51 17.84
N THR A 203 20.25 -9.42 16.61
CA THR A 203 19.40 -10.43 15.99
C THR A 203 19.79 -10.64 14.53
N GLU A 204 19.98 -11.89 14.14
CA GLU A 204 20.08 -12.20 12.71
C GLU A 204 18.70 -12.15 12.07
N PHE A 205 18.50 -11.24 11.12
CA PHE A 205 17.25 -11.10 10.39
C PHE A 205 17.47 -11.10 8.87
N LYS A 206 16.58 -11.80 8.15
CA LYS A 206 16.47 -11.76 6.70
C LYS A 206 15.05 -11.44 6.32
N TYR A 207 14.85 -10.59 5.32
CA TYR A 207 13.52 -10.27 4.84
C TYR A 207 12.83 -11.50 4.24
N PRO A 208 11.48 -11.59 4.33
CA PRO A 208 10.73 -12.69 3.74
C PRO A 208 10.92 -12.73 2.22
N CYS A 209 11.09 -13.93 1.69
CA CYS A 209 11.18 -14.12 0.24
C CYS A 209 9.86 -13.78 -0.44
N PRO A 210 9.91 -13.22 -1.67
CA PRO A 210 8.73 -13.04 -2.51
C PRO A 210 7.98 -14.36 -2.74
N ILE A 211 6.66 -14.28 -2.82
CA ILE A 211 5.81 -15.40 -3.20
C ILE A 211 5.24 -15.19 -4.61
N GLN A 212 4.86 -16.29 -5.26
CA GLN A 212 4.14 -16.20 -6.52
C GLN A 212 2.76 -15.59 -6.30
N LEU A 213 2.47 -14.51 -7.01
CA LEU A 213 1.15 -13.91 -7.00
C LEU A 213 0.14 -14.83 -7.69
N LYS A 214 -0.88 -15.29 -6.97
CA LYS A 214 -1.93 -16.18 -7.48
C LYS A 214 -3.22 -15.46 -7.84
N LYS A 215 -3.40 -14.26 -7.32
CA LYS A 215 -4.62 -13.44 -7.47
C LYS A 215 -4.35 -12.24 -8.36
N THR A 216 -5.38 -11.84 -9.08
CA THR A 216 -5.41 -10.61 -9.88
C THR A 216 -6.31 -9.58 -9.21
N VAL A 217 -6.37 -8.38 -9.77
CA VAL A 217 -7.30 -7.32 -9.36
C VAL A 217 -8.74 -7.83 -9.34
N TYR A 218 -9.12 -8.69 -10.28
CA TYR A 218 -10.49 -9.20 -10.43
C TYR A 218 -10.97 -10.01 -9.22
N ASP A 219 -10.06 -10.69 -8.50
CA ASP A 219 -10.37 -11.46 -7.29
C ASP A 219 -10.80 -10.56 -6.10
N TYR A 220 -10.59 -9.26 -6.23
CA TYR A 220 -10.87 -8.26 -5.18
C TYR A 220 -12.07 -7.36 -5.52
N LEU A 221 -12.61 -7.48 -6.76
CA LEU A 221 -13.75 -6.67 -7.18
C LEU A 221 -15.06 -7.12 -6.50
N GLN A 222 -15.97 -6.18 -6.33
CA GLN A 222 -17.33 -6.44 -5.89
C GLN A 222 -18.21 -6.78 -7.10
N ASN A 223 -19.06 -7.78 -6.96
CA ASN A 223 -20.04 -8.12 -8.00
C ASN A 223 -21.09 -7.02 -8.13
N ASP A 224 -21.55 -6.48 -6.99
CA ASP A 224 -22.54 -5.42 -6.91
C ASP A 224 -21.87 -4.12 -6.45
N PHE A 225 -22.16 -3.04 -7.14
CA PHE A 225 -21.66 -1.70 -6.81
C PHE A 225 -22.68 -0.62 -7.18
N ASP A 226 -22.62 0.50 -6.47
CA ASP A 226 -23.47 1.67 -6.72
C ASP A 226 -23.08 2.36 -8.05
N THR A 227 -24.09 2.76 -8.82
CA THR A 227 -23.90 3.48 -10.09
C THR A 227 -23.15 4.81 -9.95
N LYS A 228 -23.05 5.37 -8.75
CA LYS A 228 -22.21 6.57 -8.46
C LYS A 228 -20.74 6.37 -8.80
N TYR A 229 -20.24 5.12 -8.87
CA TYR A 229 -18.86 4.82 -9.24
C TYR A 229 -18.63 4.80 -10.75
N LEU A 230 -19.69 4.79 -11.56
CA LEU A 230 -19.60 4.88 -13.01
C LEU A 230 -19.00 6.25 -13.42
N LEU A 231 -18.13 6.23 -14.42
CA LEU A 231 -17.55 7.45 -14.93
C LEU A 231 -18.56 8.19 -15.82
N LYS A 232 -18.61 9.51 -15.63
CA LYS A 232 -19.26 10.42 -16.58
C LYS A 232 -18.37 10.63 -17.79
N GLN A 233 -18.93 11.13 -18.90
CA GLN A 233 -18.25 11.34 -20.19
C GLN A 233 -16.88 12.02 -20.04
N LYS A 234 -16.76 13.06 -19.19
CA LYS A 234 -15.50 13.77 -18.96
C LYS A 234 -14.40 12.84 -18.41
N GLY A 235 -14.77 11.93 -17.49
CA GLY A 235 -13.84 10.94 -16.94
C GLY A 235 -13.43 9.91 -17.98
N VAL A 236 -14.40 9.40 -18.75
CA VAL A 236 -14.16 8.47 -19.86
C VAL A 236 -13.17 9.08 -20.85
N ASN A 237 -13.45 10.30 -21.32
CA ASN A 237 -12.58 11.00 -22.28
C ASN A 237 -11.15 11.20 -21.74
N PHE A 238 -10.99 11.36 -20.42
CA PHE A 238 -9.67 11.49 -19.83
C PHE A 238 -8.92 10.14 -19.81
N ILE A 239 -9.55 9.08 -19.31
CA ILE A 239 -8.88 7.79 -19.13
C ILE A 239 -8.60 7.07 -20.45
N THR A 240 -9.30 7.43 -21.53
CA THR A 240 -9.13 6.81 -22.86
C THR A 240 -8.10 7.53 -23.74
N ARG A 241 -7.50 8.63 -23.30
CA ARG A 241 -6.43 9.30 -24.04
C ARG A 241 -5.15 8.49 -24.03
N SER A 242 -4.55 8.23 -25.19
CA SER A 242 -3.30 7.49 -25.35
C SER A 242 -2.19 8.02 -24.46
N ILE A 243 -2.00 9.35 -24.40
CA ILE A 243 -0.96 9.99 -23.58
C ILE A 243 -1.04 9.64 -22.10
N ASN A 244 -2.23 9.37 -21.55
CA ASN A 244 -2.38 9.00 -20.14
C ASN A 244 -1.97 7.55 -19.89
N HIS A 245 -2.13 6.67 -20.88
CA HIS A 245 -1.63 5.29 -20.84
C HIS A 245 -0.12 5.26 -21.02
N GLU A 246 0.42 5.96 -22.00
CA GLU A 246 1.86 6.06 -22.25
C GLU A 246 2.64 6.55 -21.04
N LYS A 247 2.09 7.54 -20.32
CA LYS A 247 2.68 8.06 -19.08
C LYS A 247 2.34 7.23 -17.84
N SER A 248 1.67 6.08 -18.00
CA SER A 248 1.20 5.25 -16.88
C SER A 248 0.37 6.01 -15.83
N TYR A 249 -0.38 7.02 -16.25
CA TYR A 249 -1.27 7.76 -15.37
C TYR A 249 -2.58 7.02 -15.11
N THR A 250 -3.04 6.26 -16.10
CA THR A 250 -4.28 5.48 -16.05
C THR A 250 -4.04 4.07 -16.54
N GLN A 251 -4.75 3.13 -15.94
CA GLN A 251 -4.80 1.73 -16.34
C GLN A 251 -6.26 1.28 -16.32
N VAL A 252 -6.64 0.46 -17.30
CA VAL A 252 -7.97 -0.16 -17.36
C VAL A 252 -7.80 -1.66 -17.42
N ASN A 253 -8.54 -2.37 -16.58
CA ASN A 253 -8.54 -3.84 -16.54
C ASN A 253 -7.13 -4.46 -16.42
N GLY A 254 -6.25 -3.85 -15.63
CA GLY A 254 -4.94 -4.43 -15.35
C GLY A 254 -5.05 -5.57 -14.35
N ASP A 255 -4.26 -6.63 -14.55
CA ASP A 255 -4.17 -7.75 -13.59
C ASP A 255 -3.54 -7.33 -12.27
N ILE A 256 -2.61 -6.37 -12.33
CA ILE A 256 -1.92 -5.79 -11.19
C ILE A 256 -2.23 -4.29 -11.15
N MET A 257 -2.78 -3.82 -10.06
CA MET A 257 -3.09 -2.42 -9.82
C MET A 257 -1.83 -1.58 -9.73
N LEU A 258 -1.87 -0.36 -10.26
CA LEU A 258 -0.85 0.66 -10.00
C LEU A 258 -0.83 1.03 -8.51
N CYS A 259 0.26 1.67 -8.06
CA CYS A 259 0.34 2.13 -6.67
C CYS A 259 -0.82 3.06 -6.31
N GLN A 260 -1.70 2.61 -5.43
CA GLN A 260 -2.81 3.42 -4.93
C GLN A 260 -2.28 4.65 -4.19
N LYS A 261 -2.76 5.83 -4.60
CA LYS A 261 -2.38 7.12 -4.04
C LYS A 261 -3.56 7.70 -3.25
N ARG A 262 -3.26 8.56 -2.28
CA ARG A 262 -4.26 9.29 -1.48
C ARG A 262 -5.35 9.98 -2.34
N ASN A 263 -4.97 10.55 -3.48
CA ASN A 263 -5.86 11.35 -4.33
C ASN A 263 -6.20 10.68 -5.67
N GLN A 264 -5.93 9.39 -5.83
CA GLN A 264 -6.08 8.67 -7.10
C GLN A 264 -7.47 8.83 -7.70
N GLN A 265 -8.51 8.66 -6.90
CA GLN A 265 -9.89 8.66 -7.38
C GLN A 265 -10.44 10.05 -7.74
N PHE A 266 -9.74 11.13 -7.39
CA PHE A 266 -10.19 12.50 -7.67
C PHE A 266 -9.69 13.03 -9.01
N ASN A 267 -8.56 12.54 -9.51
CA ASN A 267 -7.84 13.09 -10.66
C ASN A 267 -7.92 12.20 -11.89
N TRP A 268 -8.75 11.15 -11.88
CA TRP A 268 -8.80 10.10 -12.92
C TRP A 268 -7.42 9.48 -13.25
N HIS A 269 -6.47 9.60 -12.35
CA HIS A 269 -5.19 8.92 -12.40
C HIS A 269 -5.30 7.62 -11.61
N GLY A 270 -4.82 6.51 -12.16
CA GLY A 270 -4.83 5.21 -11.52
C GLY A 270 -5.65 4.18 -12.26
N ASP A 271 -6.28 3.27 -11.53
CA ASP A 271 -6.90 2.08 -12.08
C ASP A 271 -8.42 2.23 -12.21
N PHE A 272 -8.94 1.68 -13.30
CA PHE A 272 -10.36 1.68 -13.62
C PHE A 272 -10.78 0.31 -14.10
N VAL A 273 -12.07 0.00 -13.95
CA VAL A 273 -12.68 -1.24 -14.41
C VAL A 273 -13.64 -0.94 -15.55
N PHE A 274 -13.51 -1.70 -16.63
CA PHE A 274 -14.49 -1.71 -17.69
C PHE A 274 -15.44 -2.90 -17.51
N HIS A 275 -16.73 -2.64 -17.46
CA HIS A 275 -17.78 -3.64 -17.44
C HIS A 275 -18.41 -3.75 -18.81
N PRO A 276 -18.20 -4.84 -19.55
CA PRO A 276 -18.86 -5.08 -20.82
C PRO A 276 -20.36 -5.28 -20.59
N LYS A 277 -21.18 -4.78 -21.51
CA LYS A 277 -22.60 -5.15 -21.60
C LYS A 277 -22.76 -6.45 -22.39
N LEU A 278 -23.70 -7.26 -21.96
CA LEU A 278 -24.12 -8.43 -22.73
C LEU A 278 -24.79 -7.97 -24.03
N LYS A 279 -24.60 -8.73 -25.12
CA LYS A 279 -25.21 -8.42 -26.44
C LYS A 279 -26.75 -8.31 -26.40
N SER A 280 -27.37 -8.86 -25.35
CA SER A 280 -28.83 -8.79 -25.12
C SER A 280 -29.33 -7.48 -24.54
N ASP A 281 -28.44 -6.65 -23.99
CA ASP A 281 -28.82 -5.41 -23.33
C ASP A 281 -28.93 -4.29 -24.35
N SER A 282 -30.06 -3.55 -24.35
CA SER A 282 -30.25 -2.39 -25.25
C SER A 282 -29.11 -1.38 -25.02
N CYS A 283 -28.27 -1.22 -26.02
CA CYS A 283 -27.18 -0.24 -25.99
C CYS A 283 -27.77 1.16 -26.16
N THR A 284 -27.55 2.06 -25.21
CA THR A 284 -27.91 3.45 -25.34
C THR A 284 -26.65 4.25 -25.68
N PRO A 285 -26.50 4.76 -26.93
CA PRO A 285 -25.25 5.43 -27.36
C PRO A 285 -24.83 6.61 -26.48
N GLU A 286 -25.77 7.21 -25.77
CA GLU A 286 -25.53 8.33 -24.86
C GLU A 286 -24.86 7.94 -23.53
N LYS A 287 -24.91 6.68 -23.15
CA LYS A 287 -24.45 6.20 -21.82
C LYS A 287 -23.34 5.15 -21.89
N ASP A 288 -23.17 4.51 -23.03
CA ASP A 288 -22.25 3.39 -23.19
C ASP A 288 -21.07 3.76 -24.08
N VAL A 289 -19.90 3.31 -23.73
CA VAL A 289 -18.66 3.55 -24.48
C VAL A 289 -18.33 2.32 -25.30
N CYS A 290 -17.96 2.53 -26.55
CA CYS A 290 -17.53 1.48 -27.46
C CYS A 290 -16.01 1.22 -27.30
N LEU A 291 -15.64 -0.03 -27.10
CA LEU A 291 -14.25 -0.48 -27.15
C LEU A 291 -14.02 -1.28 -28.43
N HIS A 292 -12.99 -0.94 -29.16
CA HIS A 292 -12.55 -1.67 -30.34
C HIS A 292 -11.33 -2.52 -30.03
N ARG A 293 -11.32 -3.76 -30.51
CA ARG A 293 -10.07 -4.49 -30.66
C ARG A 293 -9.41 -3.97 -31.92
N VAL A 294 -8.28 -3.29 -31.82
CA VAL A 294 -7.51 -2.86 -32.98
C VAL A 294 -6.66 -4.07 -33.42
N SER A 295 -7.09 -4.75 -34.48
CA SER A 295 -6.33 -5.84 -35.08
C SER A 295 -5.24 -5.38 -36.05
N ASP A 296 -5.24 -4.10 -36.46
CA ASP A 296 -4.46 -3.61 -37.62
C ASP A 296 -3.66 -2.33 -37.37
N TYR A 297 -3.37 -1.94 -36.17
CA TYR A 297 -2.33 -0.93 -35.97
C TYR A 297 -1.07 -1.59 -35.45
N GLU A 298 0.00 -1.30 -36.17
CA GLU A 298 1.35 -1.76 -35.97
C GLU A 298 1.62 -2.06 -34.51
N GLU A 299 1.78 -3.35 -34.35
CA GLU A 299 2.35 -4.10 -33.28
C GLU A 299 3.36 -3.29 -32.48
N ASP A 300 3.46 -3.66 -31.28
CA ASP A 300 4.63 -3.73 -30.44
C ASP A 300 4.62 -2.91 -29.18
N TYR A 301 3.82 -1.89 -28.97
CA TYR A 301 3.95 -1.15 -27.73
C TYR A 301 2.89 -1.48 -26.65
N TYR A 302 1.73 -1.99 -27.01
CA TYR A 302 0.62 -2.21 -26.07
C TYR A 302 0.28 -3.67 -25.75
N LEU A 303 0.88 -4.61 -26.44
CA LEU A 303 0.52 -6.04 -26.37
C LEU A 303 1.45 -6.89 -25.49
N SER A 304 2.52 -6.34 -24.92
CA SER A 304 3.55 -7.15 -24.27
C SER A 304 3.21 -7.69 -22.87
N GLN A 305 2.05 -7.38 -22.30
CA GLN A 305 1.75 -7.80 -20.92
C GLN A 305 0.39 -8.46 -20.67
N SER A 306 -0.52 -8.55 -21.62
CA SER A 306 -1.65 -9.47 -21.55
C SER A 306 -2.32 -9.68 -22.92
N PRO A 307 -2.80 -10.91 -23.23
CA PRO A 307 -3.34 -11.27 -24.55
C PRO A 307 -4.68 -10.59 -24.91
N GLU A 308 -5.28 -9.81 -24.03
CA GLU A 308 -6.63 -9.26 -24.16
C GLU A 308 -6.69 -7.72 -23.99
N ARG A 309 -5.63 -7.01 -24.32
CA ARG A 309 -5.68 -5.55 -24.27
C ARG A 309 -6.43 -4.99 -25.50
N TYR A 310 -7.52 -4.30 -25.23
CA TYR A 310 -8.26 -3.56 -26.24
C TYR A 310 -7.73 -2.13 -26.32
N ALA A 311 -7.52 -1.62 -27.55
CA ALA A 311 -7.29 -0.20 -27.72
C ALA A 311 -8.59 0.56 -27.36
N LEU A 312 -8.46 1.49 -26.44
CA LEU A 312 -9.55 2.32 -25.96
C LEU A 312 -9.70 3.55 -26.87
N THR A 313 -10.75 3.56 -27.68
CA THR A 313 -11.16 4.76 -28.40
C THR A 313 -12.47 5.24 -27.81
N ALA A 314 -12.45 6.37 -27.10
CA ALA A 314 -13.69 7.05 -26.75
C ALA A 314 -14.29 7.60 -28.02
N MET A 315 -15.42 7.04 -28.45
CA MET A 315 -16.13 7.54 -29.60
C MET A 315 -17.18 8.53 -29.14
N THR A 316 -16.90 9.78 -29.45
CA THR A 316 -17.85 10.87 -29.22
C THR A 316 -18.80 11.08 -30.42
N ASP A 317 -18.59 10.36 -31.53
CA ASP A 317 -19.30 10.66 -32.77
C ASP A 317 -20.05 9.47 -33.37
N SER A 318 -21.32 9.62 -33.32
CA SER A 318 -22.40 9.06 -34.15
C SER A 318 -22.45 7.54 -34.41
N ILE A 319 -23.69 7.03 -34.38
CA ILE A 319 -24.12 5.69 -34.82
C ILE A 319 -23.50 5.28 -36.17
N ALA A 320 -23.34 6.23 -37.11
CA ALA A 320 -22.75 6.00 -38.43
C ALA A 320 -21.28 5.53 -38.38
N HIS A 321 -20.48 5.93 -37.36
CA HIS A 321 -19.12 5.45 -37.19
C HIS A 321 -19.11 4.05 -36.61
N MET A 322 -20.01 3.75 -35.66
CA MET A 322 -20.16 2.41 -35.08
C MET A 322 -20.54 1.36 -36.15
N GLU A 323 -21.45 1.70 -37.04
CA GLU A 323 -21.83 0.84 -38.17
C GLU A 323 -20.68 0.62 -39.17
N LYS A 324 -19.81 1.61 -39.36
CA LYS A 324 -18.65 1.50 -40.24
C LYS A 324 -17.55 0.63 -39.65
N VAL A 325 -17.42 0.62 -38.33
CA VAL A 325 -16.44 -0.23 -37.61
C VAL A 325 -16.95 -1.66 -37.50
N ALA A 326 -18.25 -1.86 -37.22
CA ALA A 326 -18.85 -3.20 -37.15
C ALA A 326 -18.74 -3.99 -38.48
N LYS A 327 -18.58 -3.30 -39.61
CA LYS A 327 -18.38 -3.95 -40.91
C LYS A 327 -16.98 -4.52 -41.17
N LYS A 328 -16.03 -4.35 -40.22
CA LYS A 328 -14.64 -4.76 -40.38
C LYS A 328 -14.24 -6.00 -39.54
N ASP A 329 -15.14 -6.87 -39.15
CA ASP A 329 -14.85 -8.05 -38.28
C ASP A 329 -14.09 -7.73 -36.98
N VAL A 330 -14.30 -6.54 -36.42
CA VAL A 330 -13.71 -6.12 -35.18
C VAL A 330 -14.62 -6.54 -34.02
N ASP A 331 -14.06 -7.18 -32.99
CA ASP A 331 -14.80 -7.51 -31.77
C ASP A 331 -15.11 -6.20 -31.02
N VAL A 332 -16.33 -5.71 -31.19
CA VAL A 332 -16.81 -4.46 -30.58
C VAL A 332 -17.48 -4.79 -29.27
N ARG A 333 -16.93 -4.30 -28.16
CA ARG A 333 -17.53 -4.43 -26.83
C ARG A 333 -18.10 -3.11 -26.36
N TYR A 334 -19.34 -3.15 -25.96
CA TYR A 334 -20.03 -2.02 -25.33
C TYR A 334 -19.98 -2.19 -23.82
N GLY A 335 -19.85 -1.10 -23.08
CA GLY A 335 -19.83 -1.19 -21.64
C GLY A 335 -19.62 0.15 -20.95
N ARG A 336 -19.36 0.08 -19.67
CA ARG A 336 -19.17 1.26 -18.84
C ARG A 336 -17.88 1.17 -18.03
N PHE A 337 -17.24 2.32 -17.86
CA PHE A 337 -16.10 2.44 -16.96
C PHE A 337 -16.54 2.85 -15.57
N ARG A 338 -15.91 2.28 -14.57
CA ARG A 338 -16.07 2.69 -13.19
C ARG A 338 -14.75 2.86 -12.45
N LYS A 339 -14.81 3.60 -11.37
CA LYS A 339 -13.77 3.62 -10.34
C LYS A 339 -13.83 2.34 -9.53
N PHE A 340 -12.74 2.03 -8.83
CA PHE A 340 -12.81 1.10 -7.71
C PHE A 340 -13.69 1.68 -6.60
N THR A 341 -14.43 0.82 -5.92
CA THR A 341 -15.16 1.22 -4.73
C THR A 341 -14.20 1.40 -3.54
N PRO A 342 -14.59 2.11 -2.47
CA PRO A 342 -13.79 2.20 -1.26
C PRO A 342 -13.44 0.83 -0.67
N ARG A 343 -14.36 -0.13 -0.71
CA ARG A 343 -14.15 -1.50 -0.24
C ARG A 343 -13.08 -2.23 -1.06
N GLU A 344 -13.14 -2.12 -2.37
CA GLU A 344 -12.13 -2.72 -3.26
C GLU A 344 -10.75 -2.10 -3.02
N CYS A 345 -10.68 -0.78 -2.81
CA CYS A 345 -9.43 -0.11 -2.46
C CYS A 345 -8.85 -0.61 -1.13
N LEU A 346 -9.67 -0.87 -0.13
CA LEU A 346 -9.23 -1.46 1.13
C LEU A 346 -8.75 -2.90 0.95
N ARG A 347 -9.49 -3.72 0.20
CA ARG A 347 -9.06 -5.09 -0.14
C ARG A 347 -7.70 -5.10 -0.83
N MET A 348 -7.43 -4.13 -1.73
CA MET A 348 -6.13 -3.94 -2.40
C MET A 348 -5.03 -3.45 -1.46
N MET A 349 -5.35 -3.09 -0.22
CA MET A 349 -4.39 -2.83 0.85
C MET A 349 -4.30 -4.00 1.85
N GLY A 350 -5.05 -5.09 1.60
CA GLY A 350 -5.07 -6.28 2.44
C GLY A 350 -6.05 -6.23 3.61
N PHE A 351 -6.91 -5.22 3.68
CA PHE A 351 -8.03 -5.21 4.62
C PHE A 351 -9.14 -6.11 4.08
N ASP A 352 -9.55 -7.09 4.87
CA ASP A 352 -10.68 -7.94 4.53
C ASP A 352 -12.03 -7.26 4.82
N ASP A 353 -13.13 -7.94 4.55
CA ASP A 353 -14.48 -7.38 4.67
C ASP A 353 -14.96 -7.20 6.12
N THR A 354 -14.22 -7.71 7.10
CA THR A 354 -14.51 -7.48 8.53
C THR A 354 -14.18 -6.04 8.94
N PHE A 355 -13.29 -5.35 8.18
CA PHE A 355 -12.96 -3.96 8.44
C PHE A 355 -14.16 -3.05 8.17
N LYS A 356 -14.62 -2.32 9.18
CA LYS A 356 -15.78 -1.43 9.12
C LYS A 356 -15.41 -0.08 8.49
N ILE A 357 -16.14 0.30 7.44
CA ILE A 357 -16.05 1.64 6.83
C ILE A 357 -17.07 2.55 7.56
N VAL A 358 -16.57 3.56 8.26
CA VAL A 358 -17.38 4.46 9.10
C VAL A 358 -17.20 5.94 8.71
N VAL A 359 -16.52 6.20 7.63
CA VAL A 359 -16.30 7.53 7.07
C VAL A 359 -16.78 7.60 5.62
N SER A 360 -16.78 8.79 5.02
CA SER A 360 -17.20 8.96 3.62
C SER A 360 -16.30 8.20 2.65
N ASP A 361 -16.82 7.92 1.44
CA ASP A 361 -16.04 7.33 0.36
C ASP A 361 -14.72 8.09 0.10
N THR A 362 -14.79 9.42 0.09
CA THR A 362 -13.63 10.30 -0.10
C THR A 362 -12.55 10.05 0.94
N GLU A 363 -12.93 9.99 2.20
CA GLU A 363 -11.98 9.74 3.29
C GLU A 363 -11.47 8.30 3.27
N THR A 364 -12.32 7.32 2.91
CA THR A 364 -11.88 5.92 2.76
C THR A 364 -10.84 5.76 1.65
N TYR A 365 -10.98 6.44 0.52
CA TYR A 365 -9.95 6.45 -0.53
C TYR A 365 -8.63 7.04 -0.03
N ARG A 366 -8.69 8.14 0.74
CA ARG A 366 -7.50 8.76 1.34
C ARG A 366 -6.82 7.82 2.32
N GLN A 367 -7.61 7.19 3.19
CA GLN A 367 -7.14 6.23 4.18
C GLN A 367 -6.47 5.02 3.52
N ALA A 368 -7.12 4.42 2.52
CA ALA A 368 -6.54 3.31 1.77
C ALA A 368 -5.24 3.71 1.06
N GLY A 369 -5.19 4.90 0.42
CA GLY A 369 -3.99 5.39 -0.26
C GLY A 369 -2.81 5.67 0.67
N ASN A 370 -3.08 6.07 1.92
CA ASN A 370 -2.05 6.34 2.94
C ASN A 370 -1.62 5.09 3.72
N SER A 371 -2.39 4.00 3.66
CA SER A 371 -2.15 2.81 4.48
C SER A 371 -0.93 2.01 4.03
N ILE A 372 -0.44 1.16 4.92
CA ILE A 372 0.55 0.11 4.65
C ILE A 372 -0.20 -1.14 4.15
N ILE A 373 0.41 -1.92 3.26
CA ILE A 373 -0.17 -3.21 2.83
C ILE A 373 -0.08 -4.21 3.97
N VAL A 374 -1.23 -4.70 4.40
CA VAL A 374 -1.39 -5.64 5.53
C VAL A 374 -0.61 -6.94 5.29
N ASP A 375 -0.65 -7.48 4.06
CA ASP A 375 0.03 -8.74 3.72
C ASP A 375 1.56 -8.65 3.80
N VAL A 376 2.15 -7.48 3.51
CA VAL A 376 3.58 -7.24 3.73
C VAL A 376 3.89 -7.25 5.23
N LEU A 377 3.07 -6.61 6.05
CA LEU A 377 3.25 -6.64 7.50
C LEU A 377 3.10 -8.07 8.06
N MET A 378 2.12 -8.85 7.58
CA MET A 378 1.97 -10.25 7.94
C MET A 378 3.21 -11.08 7.62
N ALA A 379 3.81 -10.86 6.43
CA ALA A 379 5.05 -11.52 6.05
C ALA A 379 6.22 -11.17 6.97
N LEU A 380 6.36 -9.89 7.32
CA LEU A 380 7.38 -9.42 8.26
C LEU A 380 7.19 -10.01 9.65
N LEU A 381 5.95 -10.00 10.19
CA LEU A 381 5.63 -10.56 11.50
C LEU A 381 5.94 -12.05 11.59
N ARG A 382 5.63 -12.82 10.53
CA ARG A 382 5.96 -14.24 10.45
C ARG A 382 7.46 -14.46 10.36
N GLN A 383 8.14 -13.74 9.48
CA GLN A 383 9.57 -13.89 9.24
C GLN A 383 10.42 -13.63 10.49
N MET A 384 10.03 -12.65 11.30
CA MET A 384 10.73 -12.37 12.57
C MET A 384 10.25 -13.24 13.74
N ASP A 385 9.21 -14.06 13.51
CA ASP A 385 8.49 -14.76 14.58
C ASP A 385 8.18 -13.81 15.75
N ILE A 386 7.29 -12.86 15.47
CA ILE A 386 6.97 -11.79 16.43
C ILE A 386 6.56 -12.33 17.81
N THR A 387 6.07 -13.56 17.88
CA THR A 387 5.63 -14.17 19.16
C THR A 387 6.78 -14.45 20.12
N LYS A 388 8.03 -14.48 19.66
CA LYS A 388 9.21 -14.58 20.55
C LYS A 388 9.34 -13.38 21.49
N TYR A 389 8.82 -12.23 21.05
CA TYR A 389 8.93 -10.97 21.79
C TYR A 389 7.75 -10.71 22.72
N GLY A 390 6.64 -11.45 22.59
CA GLY A 390 5.43 -11.32 23.39
C GLY A 390 5.56 -11.81 24.84
N VAL A 391 4.54 -11.52 25.63
CA VAL A 391 4.39 -11.93 27.02
C VAL A 391 3.26 -12.94 27.19
#